data_8f04c151786e1415dab3ac30081243c8
#
_entry.id   8f04c151786e1415dab3ac30081243c8
#
_cell.length_a   1.000
_cell.length_b   1.000
_cell.length_c   1.000
_cell.angle_alpha   90.00
_cell.angle_beta   90.00
_cell.angle_gamma   90.00
#
_symmetry.space_group_name_H-M   'P 1'
#
loop_
_entity.id
_entity.type
_entity.pdbx_description
1 polymer ?
#
loop_
_entity_poly.entity_id
_entity_poly.type
_entity_poly.pdbx_seq_one_letter_code
_entity_poly.pdbx_strand_id
1 'polypeptide(L)'
;MTLKTTLAAGPVTATFASLKDPAVAGVLAQAGFGCIVIDREHAVMGVETAAGLIMASQRAGLSAITRIPELARAAVQDALEAGSDGILAPMVESAAQAKQLASWCRYPPEGTRGVHPLTPATGYGAIPMPQMFRAANQQVLVCAQIETAAGLEQAGAIAKTDGIDLLFFGPGDMAVSLGVGMDDPRFAEAFERVLAVAGKAGKLVGTFAMNAEGAHRAAAAGARLLVLGSDLALLKQAGTEVSESLKRRLQRP
;
A
#
# COMPACT_ATOMS: atom_id res chain seq x y z
N MET A 1 -2.39 -18.18 0.01
CA MET A 1 -1.07 -17.54 -0.30
C MET A 1 -1.15 -16.15 0.29
N THR A 2 -0.11 -15.67 0.99
CA THR A 2 -0.10 -14.34 1.59
C THR A 2 0.34 -13.28 0.58
N LEU A 3 0.00 -11.99 0.80
CA LEU A 3 0.45 -10.91 -0.07
C LEU A 3 1.98 -10.87 -0.20
N LYS A 4 2.73 -11.11 0.91
CA LYS A 4 4.20 -11.20 0.88
C LYS A 4 4.71 -12.27 -0.09
N THR A 5 4.12 -13.47 -0.03
CA THR A 5 4.54 -14.57 -0.92
C THR A 5 4.18 -14.30 -2.37
N THR A 6 3.04 -13.65 -2.62
CA THR A 6 2.63 -13.24 -3.97
C THR A 6 3.58 -12.19 -4.55
N LEU A 7 3.92 -11.16 -3.77
CA LEU A 7 4.88 -10.11 -4.17
C LEU A 7 6.30 -10.65 -4.40
N ALA A 8 6.72 -11.64 -3.62
CA ALA A 8 8.01 -12.29 -3.82
C ALA A 8 8.06 -13.10 -5.13
N ALA A 9 6.93 -13.68 -5.54
CA ALA A 9 6.82 -14.45 -6.78
C ALA A 9 6.72 -13.57 -8.03
N GLY A 10 6.13 -12.36 -7.93
CA GLY A 10 5.97 -11.46 -9.07
C GLY A 10 5.28 -10.15 -8.74
N PRO A 11 5.13 -9.26 -9.73
CA PRO A 11 4.40 -8.01 -9.54
C PRO A 11 2.93 -8.24 -9.22
N VAL A 12 2.38 -7.42 -8.32
CA VAL A 12 0.95 -7.38 -7.97
C VAL A 12 0.41 -6.00 -8.33
N THR A 13 -0.70 -5.98 -9.07
CA THR A 13 -1.42 -4.75 -9.38
C THR A 13 -2.36 -4.40 -8.24
N ALA A 14 -2.32 -3.15 -7.84
CA ALA A 14 -3.19 -2.57 -6.81
C ALA A 14 -3.77 -1.24 -7.29
N THR A 15 -4.75 -0.71 -6.58
CA THR A 15 -5.23 0.67 -6.73
C THR A 15 -5.57 1.26 -5.37
N PHE A 16 -5.50 2.59 -5.24
CA PHE A 16 -6.00 3.27 -4.04
C PHE A 16 -7.52 3.25 -4.02
N ALA A 17 -8.10 2.95 -2.86
CA ALA A 17 -9.53 3.03 -2.61
C ALA A 17 -9.85 4.24 -1.73
N SER A 18 -10.60 5.17 -2.30
CA SER A 18 -11.11 6.38 -1.67
C SER A 18 -12.64 6.36 -1.53
N LEU A 19 -13.33 5.54 -2.36
CA LEU A 19 -14.77 5.31 -2.23
C LEU A 19 -15.06 4.50 -0.97
N LYS A 20 -16.19 4.82 -0.33
CA LYS A 20 -16.55 4.25 0.97
C LYS A 20 -17.45 3.03 0.87
N ASP A 21 -18.01 2.75 -0.31
CA ASP A 21 -18.93 1.65 -0.52
C ASP A 21 -18.15 0.33 -0.70
N PRO A 22 -18.41 -0.70 0.13
CA PRO A 22 -17.74 -2.00 0.01
C PRO A 22 -17.91 -2.70 -1.34
N ALA A 23 -18.93 -2.34 -2.13
CA ALA A 23 -19.12 -2.89 -3.48
C ALA A 23 -17.92 -2.60 -4.40
N VAL A 24 -17.16 -1.53 -4.14
CA VAL A 24 -15.96 -1.19 -4.93
C VAL A 24 -14.95 -2.34 -4.94
N ALA A 25 -14.82 -3.07 -3.84
CA ALA A 25 -13.90 -4.21 -3.74
C ALA A 25 -14.27 -5.33 -4.75
N GLY A 26 -15.56 -5.66 -4.86
CA GLY A 26 -16.03 -6.64 -5.84
C GLY A 26 -15.77 -6.21 -7.29
N VAL A 27 -16.00 -4.93 -7.60
CA VAL A 27 -15.73 -4.37 -8.93
C VAL A 27 -14.24 -4.43 -9.27
N LEU A 28 -13.38 -4.03 -8.35
CA LEU A 28 -11.92 -4.06 -8.55
C LEU A 28 -11.39 -5.49 -8.71
N ALA A 29 -11.92 -6.45 -7.95
CA ALA A 29 -11.56 -7.86 -8.11
C ALA A 29 -11.92 -8.38 -9.51
N GLN A 30 -13.12 -8.08 -10.02
CA GLN A 30 -13.56 -8.45 -11.37
C GLN A 30 -12.76 -7.70 -12.46
N ALA A 31 -12.26 -6.51 -12.18
CA ALA A 31 -11.36 -5.78 -13.07
C ALA A 31 -9.92 -6.35 -13.10
N GLY A 32 -9.60 -7.36 -12.29
CA GLY A 32 -8.32 -8.07 -12.32
C GLY A 32 -7.24 -7.49 -11.39
N PHE A 33 -7.59 -6.60 -10.46
CA PHE A 33 -6.64 -6.20 -9.41
C PHE A 33 -6.38 -7.34 -8.44
N GLY A 34 -5.14 -7.43 -7.92
CA GLY A 34 -4.75 -8.43 -6.92
C GLY A 34 -4.74 -7.86 -5.50
N CYS A 35 -4.71 -6.54 -5.37
CA CYS A 35 -4.65 -5.85 -4.10
C CYS A 35 -5.41 -4.51 -4.15
N ILE A 36 -5.89 -4.07 -3.00
CA ILE A 36 -6.45 -2.73 -2.79
C ILE A 36 -5.64 -2.03 -1.70
N VAL A 37 -5.37 -0.74 -1.88
CA VAL A 37 -4.77 0.11 -0.84
C VAL A 37 -5.84 1.04 -0.31
N ILE A 38 -6.38 0.73 0.85
CA ILE A 38 -7.40 1.54 1.52
C ILE A 38 -6.73 2.79 2.04
N ASP A 39 -7.13 3.93 1.50
CA ASP A 39 -6.47 5.21 1.74
C ASP A 39 -7.14 5.96 2.90
N ARG A 40 -6.44 6.02 4.04
CA ARG A 40 -6.89 6.82 5.19
C ARG A 40 -6.08 8.10 5.37
N GLU A 41 -5.10 8.35 4.50
CA GLU A 41 -4.33 9.58 4.50
C GLU A 41 -5.03 10.68 3.69
N HIS A 42 -5.36 10.40 2.42
CA HIS A 42 -5.94 11.40 1.52
C HIS A 42 -7.44 11.22 1.25
N ALA A 43 -8.03 10.11 1.69
CA ALA A 43 -9.48 9.95 1.66
C ALA A 43 -10.08 10.24 3.03
N VAL A 44 -11.19 10.98 3.05
CA VAL A 44 -11.96 11.26 4.28
C VAL A 44 -12.71 9.98 4.68
N MET A 45 -12.01 9.07 5.37
CA MET A 45 -12.51 7.73 5.72
C MET A 45 -12.25 7.40 7.21
N GLY A 46 -13.29 7.02 7.93
CA GLY A 46 -13.19 6.55 9.32
C GLY A 46 -12.71 5.10 9.41
N VAL A 47 -12.38 4.68 10.64
CA VAL A 47 -11.89 3.31 10.93
C VAL A 47 -12.91 2.26 10.55
N GLU A 48 -14.19 2.48 10.88
CA GLU A 48 -15.29 1.55 10.62
C GLU A 48 -15.51 1.32 9.12
N THR A 49 -15.42 2.39 8.32
CA THR A 49 -15.51 2.30 6.86
C THR A 49 -14.33 1.50 6.29
N ALA A 50 -13.12 1.79 6.76
CA ALA A 50 -11.93 1.05 6.35
C ALA A 50 -12.04 -0.43 6.72
N ALA A 51 -12.53 -0.78 7.91
CA ALA A 51 -12.76 -2.16 8.32
C ALA A 51 -13.75 -2.89 7.41
N GLY A 52 -14.86 -2.21 7.03
CA GLY A 52 -15.82 -2.74 6.06
C GLY A 52 -15.19 -3.01 4.68
N LEU A 53 -14.36 -2.10 4.19
CA LEU A 53 -13.62 -2.27 2.94
C LEU A 53 -12.60 -3.41 3.01
N ILE A 54 -11.86 -3.56 4.12
CA ILE A 54 -10.92 -4.68 4.33
C ILE A 54 -11.66 -6.02 4.20
N MET A 55 -12.75 -6.18 4.95
CA MET A 55 -13.54 -7.42 4.92
C MET A 55 -14.12 -7.72 3.55
N ALA A 56 -14.67 -6.70 2.87
CA ALA A 56 -15.22 -6.85 1.52
C ALA A 56 -14.14 -7.23 0.50
N SER A 57 -12.95 -6.63 0.60
CA SER A 57 -11.80 -6.92 -0.27
C SER A 57 -11.35 -8.37 -0.13
N GLN A 58 -11.16 -8.83 1.10
CA GLN A 58 -10.75 -10.21 1.39
C GLN A 58 -11.83 -11.21 0.94
N ARG A 59 -13.10 -10.87 1.11
CA ARG A 59 -14.22 -11.69 0.61
C ARG A 59 -14.25 -11.77 -0.92
N ALA A 60 -13.83 -10.71 -1.60
CA ALA A 60 -13.72 -10.66 -3.07
C ALA A 60 -12.42 -11.31 -3.60
N GLY A 61 -11.52 -11.79 -2.72
CA GLY A 61 -10.24 -12.40 -3.10
C GLY A 61 -9.10 -11.42 -3.31
N LEU A 62 -9.28 -10.14 -2.94
CA LEU A 62 -8.22 -9.14 -2.94
C LEU A 62 -7.44 -9.18 -1.64
N SER A 63 -6.13 -8.95 -1.71
CA SER A 63 -5.39 -8.50 -0.53
C SER A 63 -5.74 -7.05 -0.20
N ALA A 64 -5.77 -6.69 1.08
CA ALA A 64 -6.09 -5.35 1.54
C ALA A 64 -4.95 -4.75 2.37
N ILE A 65 -4.30 -3.70 1.86
CA ILE A 65 -3.33 -2.87 2.59
C ILE A 65 -4.04 -1.62 3.08
N THR A 66 -3.73 -1.13 4.27
CA THR A 66 -4.20 0.18 4.73
C THR A 66 -3.06 1.18 4.70
N ARG A 67 -3.24 2.28 3.94
CA ARG A 67 -2.41 3.46 4.12
C ARG A 67 -2.95 4.23 5.32
N ILE A 68 -2.14 4.28 6.38
CA ILE A 68 -2.51 4.96 7.63
C ILE A 68 -2.40 6.48 7.46
N PRO A 69 -3.19 7.29 8.20
CA PRO A 69 -3.18 8.75 8.05
C PRO A 69 -1.88 9.39 8.53
N GLU A 70 -1.20 8.75 9.45
CA GLU A 70 0.07 9.20 10.02
C GLU A 70 0.80 8.03 10.68
N LEU A 71 2.10 8.18 10.93
CA LEU A 71 2.90 7.19 11.64
C LEU A 71 2.57 7.20 13.14
N ALA A 72 1.45 6.57 13.51
CA ALA A 72 0.98 6.48 14.88
C ALA A 72 0.60 5.04 15.24
N ARG A 73 0.91 4.64 16.50
CA ARG A 73 0.62 3.30 17.01
C ARG A 73 -0.87 2.96 16.91
N ALA A 74 -1.74 3.90 17.26
CA ALA A 74 -3.19 3.69 17.20
C ALA A 74 -3.66 3.40 15.77
N ALA A 75 -3.17 4.16 14.78
CA ALA A 75 -3.53 3.97 13.38
C ALA A 75 -3.09 2.59 12.83
N VAL A 76 -1.90 2.12 13.24
CA VAL A 76 -1.41 0.77 12.92
C VAL A 76 -2.29 -0.29 13.57
N GLN A 77 -2.62 -0.12 14.86
CA GLN A 77 -3.43 -1.07 15.61
C GLN A 77 -4.84 -1.19 15.01
N ASP A 78 -5.52 -0.06 14.75
CA ASP A 78 -6.85 -0.04 14.14
C ASP A 78 -6.89 -0.83 12.82
N ALA A 79 -5.94 -0.57 11.93
CA ALA A 79 -5.88 -1.24 10.64
C ALA A 79 -5.61 -2.74 10.78
N LEU A 80 -4.68 -3.14 11.66
CA LEU A 80 -4.33 -4.54 11.85
C LEU A 80 -5.41 -5.32 12.60
N GLU A 81 -6.14 -4.71 13.52
CA GLU A 81 -7.27 -5.36 14.19
C GLU A 81 -8.47 -5.53 13.26
N ALA A 82 -8.67 -4.59 12.33
CA ALA A 82 -9.63 -4.72 11.24
C ALA A 82 -9.28 -5.86 10.25
N GLY A 83 -8.06 -6.42 10.32
CA GLY A 83 -7.64 -7.56 9.50
C GLY A 83 -6.85 -7.16 8.25
N SER A 84 -6.29 -5.95 8.18
CA SER A 84 -5.46 -5.52 7.04
C SER A 84 -4.27 -6.48 6.82
N ASP A 85 -4.01 -6.87 5.57
CA ASP A 85 -2.89 -7.74 5.18
C ASP A 85 -1.54 -7.00 5.25
N GLY A 86 -1.57 -5.68 5.33
CA GLY A 86 -0.37 -4.85 5.45
C GLY A 86 -0.66 -3.41 5.83
N ILE A 87 0.40 -2.74 6.23
CA ILE A 87 0.41 -1.31 6.56
C ILE A 87 1.30 -0.58 5.58
N LEU A 88 0.79 0.48 4.96
CA LEU A 88 1.56 1.47 4.23
C LEU A 88 1.64 2.73 5.11
N ALA A 89 2.81 3.00 5.66
CA ALA A 89 3.04 4.16 6.52
C ALA A 89 3.64 5.31 5.72
N PRO A 90 2.97 6.48 5.65
CA PRO A 90 3.50 7.65 4.95
C PRO A 90 4.65 8.30 5.71
N MET A 91 5.42 9.16 5.04
CA MET A 91 6.41 10.06 5.62
C MET A 91 7.45 9.39 6.52
N VAL A 92 7.93 8.20 6.15
CA VAL A 92 8.98 7.50 6.92
C VAL A 92 10.34 8.08 6.53
N GLU A 93 10.96 8.82 7.46
CA GLU A 93 12.16 9.61 7.21
C GLU A 93 13.39 9.14 7.99
N SER A 94 13.27 8.10 8.83
CA SER A 94 14.38 7.59 9.61
C SER A 94 14.27 6.11 9.93
N ALA A 95 15.43 5.47 10.20
CA ALA A 95 15.47 4.09 10.70
C ALA A 95 14.77 3.95 12.07
N ALA A 96 14.73 4.99 12.88
CA ALA A 96 14.03 4.99 14.16
C ALA A 96 12.50 4.87 13.95
N GLN A 97 11.93 5.66 13.03
CA GLN A 97 10.52 5.57 12.65
C GLN A 97 10.20 4.21 12.02
N ALA A 98 11.06 3.72 11.14
CA ALA A 98 10.91 2.39 10.54
C ALA A 98 10.89 1.27 11.60
N LYS A 99 11.77 1.35 12.60
CA LYS A 99 11.82 0.41 13.74
C LYS A 99 10.55 0.47 14.59
N GLN A 100 10.02 1.67 14.85
CA GLN A 100 8.75 1.84 15.56
C GLN A 100 7.59 1.21 14.77
N LEU A 101 7.48 1.51 13.48
CA LEU A 101 6.47 0.91 12.60
C LEU A 101 6.53 -0.62 12.65
N ALA A 102 7.71 -1.19 12.43
CA ALA A 102 7.91 -2.64 12.46
C ALA A 102 7.51 -3.24 13.81
N SER A 103 7.88 -2.59 14.92
CA SER A 103 7.53 -3.03 16.27
C SER A 103 6.02 -3.02 16.53
N TRP A 104 5.30 -2.00 16.06
CA TRP A 104 3.84 -1.93 16.22
C TRP A 104 3.08 -2.97 15.38
N CYS A 105 3.69 -3.43 14.29
CA CYS A 105 3.09 -4.45 13.42
C CYS A 105 3.30 -5.89 13.90
N ARG A 106 4.16 -6.13 14.88
CA ARG A 106 4.55 -7.47 15.33
C ARG A 106 4.16 -7.72 16.78
N TYR A 107 3.70 -8.94 17.06
CA TYR A 107 3.51 -9.40 18.44
C TYR A 107 4.85 -9.73 19.11
N PRO A 108 4.91 -9.69 20.46
CA PRO A 108 6.09 -10.13 21.20
C PRO A 108 6.51 -11.56 20.81
N PRO A 109 7.83 -11.89 20.83
CA PRO A 109 8.95 -11.02 21.21
C PRO A 109 9.47 -10.10 20.11
N GLU A 110 8.95 -10.19 18.87
CA GLU A 110 9.43 -9.44 17.70
C GLU A 110 8.99 -7.96 17.69
N GLY A 111 7.97 -7.63 18.47
CA GLY A 111 7.42 -6.27 18.54
C GLY A 111 6.56 -6.02 19.76
N THR A 112 5.73 -4.98 19.67
CA THR A 112 4.89 -4.47 20.76
C THR A 112 3.41 -4.33 20.39
N ARG A 113 2.95 -5.06 19.36
CA ARG A 113 1.54 -5.08 18.95
C ARG A 113 0.67 -5.52 20.12
N GLY A 114 -0.41 -4.79 20.39
CA GLY A 114 -1.40 -5.14 21.41
C GLY A 114 -2.16 -6.42 21.03
N VAL A 115 -2.62 -7.16 22.04
CA VAL A 115 -3.32 -8.43 21.88
C VAL A 115 -4.80 -8.26 22.21
N HIS A 116 -5.66 -8.58 21.25
CA HIS A 116 -7.10 -8.74 21.47
C HIS A 116 -7.60 -9.99 20.72
N PRO A 117 -8.20 -10.97 21.42
CA PRO A 117 -8.53 -12.25 20.81
C PRO A 117 -9.81 -12.24 19.94
N LEU A 118 -10.64 -11.23 20.04
CA LEU A 118 -11.97 -11.17 19.40
C LEU A 118 -12.06 -10.05 18.35
N THR A 119 -11.13 -10.09 17.38
CA THR A 119 -11.10 -9.13 16.25
C THR A 119 -11.20 -9.87 14.92
N PRO A 120 -11.51 -9.19 13.79
CA PRO A 120 -11.41 -9.76 12.45
C PRO A 120 -10.06 -10.43 12.18
N ALA A 121 -8.96 -9.78 12.57
CA ALA A 121 -7.60 -10.30 12.41
C ALA A 121 -7.33 -11.66 13.10
N THR A 122 -8.09 -11.95 14.13
CA THR A 122 -7.94 -13.18 14.94
C THR A 122 -9.00 -14.25 14.61
N GLY A 123 -9.83 -13.99 13.61
CA GLY A 123 -11.00 -14.82 13.30
C GLY A 123 -11.96 -14.92 14.48
N TYR A 124 -12.07 -13.86 15.28
CA TYR A 124 -12.91 -13.81 16.48
C TYR A 124 -12.63 -14.94 17.48
N GLY A 125 -11.35 -15.26 17.67
CA GLY A 125 -10.92 -16.28 18.63
C GLY A 125 -10.93 -17.71 18.11
N ALA A 126 -11.19 -17.91 16.82
CA ALA A 126 -11.16 -19.24 16.21
C ALA A 126 -9.77 -19.86 16.13
N ILE A 127 -8.70 -19.05 16.20
CA ILE A 127 -7.32 -19.49 16.09
C ILE A 127 -6.64 -19.38 17.47
N PRO A 128 -5.94 -20.41 17.95
CA PRO A 128 -5.17 -20.33 19.19
C PRO A 128 -4.12 -19.21 19.15
N MET A 129 -4.03 -18.38 20.19
CA MET A 129 -3.18 -17.18 20.23
C MET A 129 -1.72 -17.42 19.81
N PRO A 130 -1.01 -18.49 20.28
CA PRO A 130 0.38 -18.70 19.86
C PRO A 130 0.54 -18.97 18.36
N GLN A 131 -0.44 -19.61 17.73
CA GLN A 131 -0.46 -19.83 16.28
C GLN A 131 -0.75 -18.53 15.54
N MET A 132 -1.73 -17.76 16.04
CA MET A 132 -2.10 -16.45 15.49
C MET A 132 -0.91 -15.48 15.52
N PHE A 133 -0.18 -15.36 16.63
CA PHE A 133 0.98 -14.48 16.74
C PHE A 133 2.05 -14.81 15.71
N ARG A 134 2.41 -16.09 15.59
CA ARG A 134 3.39 -16.53 14.60
C ARG A 134 2.94 -16.21 13.16
N ALA A 135 1.68 -16.54 12.86
CA ALA A 135 1.13 -16.26 11.53
C ALA A 135 1.12 -14.76 11.22
N ALA A 136 0.63 -13.91 12.13
CA ALA A 136 0.59 -12.47 11.96
C ALA A 136 1.99 -11.87 11.79
N ASN A 137 2.98 -12.27 12.61
CA ASN A 137 4.34 -11.77 12.51
C ASN A 137 4.99 -12.10 11.15
N GLN A 138 4.63 -13.24 10.55
CA GLN A 138 5.13 -13.65 9.25
C GLN A 138 4.37 -13.05 8.07
N GLN A 139 3.05 -12.84 8.21
CA GLN A 139 2.16 -12.54 7.08
C GLN A 139 1.93 -11.05 6.85
N VAL A 140 1.86 -10.24 7.91
CA VAL A 140 1.61 -8.80 7.79
C VAL A 140 2.72 -8.13 7.00
N LEU A 141 2.38 -7.47 5.89
CA LEU A 141 3.30 -6.69 5.06
C LEU A 141 3.52 -5.30 5.68
N VAL A 142 4.77 -4.94 5.96
CA VAL A 142 5.13 -3.64 6.52
C VAL A 142 5.83 -2.80 5.48
N CYS A 143 5.14 -1.75 5.00
CA CYS A 143 5.61 -0.87 3.94
C CYS A 143 5.97 0.50 4.51
N ALA A 144 7.21 0.94 4.32
CA ALA A 144 7.65 2.30 4.61
C ALA A 144 7.57 3.15 3.34
N GLN A 145 6.78 4.22 3.35
CA GLN A 145 6.68 5.12 2.19
C GLN A 145 7.80 6.16 2.22
N ILE A 146 8.58 6.17 1.16
CA ILE A 146 9.71 7.07 0.93
C ILE A 146 9.25 8.12 -0.07
N GLU A 147 8.97 9.32 0.42
CA GLU A 147 8.31 10.35 -0.39
C GLU A 147 8.79 11.77 -0.06
N THR A 148 9.86 11.88 0.74
CA THR A 148 10.53 13.14 1.05
C THR A 148 12.02 13.06 0.76
N ALA A 149 12.68 14.20 0.56
CA ALA A 149 14.13 14.28 0.42
C ALA A 149 14.85 13.68 1.64
N ALA A 150 14.36 13.94 2.85
CA ALA A 150 14.89 13.37 4.09
C ALA A 150 14.73 11.84 4.12
N GLY A 151 13.55 11.31 3.77
CA GLY A 151 13.31 9.87 3.65
C GLY A 151 14.20 9.22 2.59
N LEU A 152 14.42 9.90 1.46
CA LEU A 152 15.32 9.43 0.41
C LEU A 152 16.77 9.35 0.87
N GLU A 153 17.24 10.33 1.62
CA GLU A 153 18.58 10.30 2.21
C GLU A 153 18.77 9.11 3.16
N GLN A 154 17.74 8.80 3.93
CA GLN A 154 17.74 7.72 4.92
C GLN A 154 17.25 6.36 4.36
N ALA A 155 16.86 6.29 3.09
CA ALA A 155 16.25 5.09 2.50
C ALA A 155 17.11 3.82 2.71
N GLY A 156 18.45 3.94 2.67
CA GLY A 156 19.35 2.82 2.94
C GLY A 156 19.33 2.33 4.39
N ALA A 157 19.17 3.21 5.36
CA ALA A 157 19.03 2.86 6.78
C ALA A 157 17.64 2.29 7.08
N ILE A 158 16.60 2.87 6.48
CA ILE A 158 15.22 2.37 6.55
C ILE A 158 15.13 0.96 5.97
N ALA A 159 15.72 0.72 4.79
CA ALA A 159 15.72 -0.59 4.14
C ALA A 159 16.40 -1.68 4.99
N LYS A 160 17.45 -1.35 5.73
CA LYS A 160 18.17 -2.28 6.62
C LYS A 160 17.44 -2.57 7.93
N THR A 161 16.35 -1.85 8.21
CA THR A 161 15.59 -2.06 9.45
C THR A 161 14.86 -3.40 9.41
N ASP A 162 15.07 -4.21 10.45
CA ASP A 162 14.38 -5.48 10.62
C ASP A 162 12.86 -5.24 10.78
N GLY A 163 12.09 -6.10 10.12
CA GLY A 163 10.62 -6.01 10.15
C GLY A 163 10.00 -5.07 9.10
N ILE A 164 10.79 -4.26 8.38
CA ILE A 164 10.35 -3.62 7.14
C ILE A 164 10.43 -4.65 6.01
N ASP A 165 9.39 -4.77 5.22
CA ASP A 165 9.28 -5.74 4.12
C ASP A 165 9.41 -5.06 2.75
N LEU A 166 8.90 -3.82 2.64
CA LEU A 166 8.80 -3.11 1.37
C LEU A 166 9.07 -1.62 1.57
N LEU A 167 9.84 -1.02 0.66
CA LEU A 167 9.92 0.42 0.49
C LEU A 167 8.93 0.84 -0.60
N PHE A 168 8.04 1.77 -0.27
CA PHE A 168 7.09 2.31 -1.24
C PHE A 168 7.53 3.70 -1.67
N PHE A 169 7.84 3.88 -2.95
CA PHE A 169 8.17 5.19 -3.50
C PHE A 169 6.89 5.98 -3.79
N GLY A 170 6.71 7.12 -3.09
CA GLY A 170 5.59 8.04 -3.27
C GLY A 170 5.93 9.14 -4.27
N PRO A 171 5.57 9.01 -5.57
CA PRO A 171 6.08 9.91 -6.61
C PRO A 171 5.58 11.34 -6.50
N GLY A 172 4.34 11.55 -6.05
CA GLY A 172 3.74 12.89 -5.94
C GLY A 172 4.49 13.75 -4.93
N ASP A 173 4.54 13.29 -3.69
CA ASP A 173 5.16 14.02 -2.59
C ASP A 173 6.68 14.08 -2.75
N MET A 174 7.32 13.04 -3.33
CA MET A 174 8.74 13.08 -3.66
C MET A 174 9.06 14.21 -4.64
N ALA A 175 8.30 14.38 -5.71
CA ALA A 175 8.51 15.45 -6.67
C ALA A 175 8.38 16.83 -6.02
N VAL A 176 7.36 17.01 -5.17
CA VAL A 176 7.15 18.23 -4.39
C VAL A 176 8.31 18.48 -3.41
N SER A 177 8.72 17.44 -2.68
CA SER A 177 9.80 17.53 -1.69
C SER A 177 11.17 17.85 -2.30
N LEU A 178 11.43 17.36 -3.52
CA LEU A 178 12.65 17.65 -4.28
C LEU A 178 12.57 19.01 -5.01
N GLY A 179 11.38 19.62 -5.11
CA GLY A 179 11.15 20.85 -5.89
C GLY A 179 11.36 20.63 -7.39
N VAL A 180 10.93 19.47 -7.93
CA VAL A 180 11.15 19.10 -9.35
C VAL A 180 9.87 18.59 -10.00
N GLY A 181 9.82 18.59 -11.34
CA GLY A 181 8.81 17.87 -12.11
C GLY A 181 9.13 16.35 -12.17
N MET A 182 8.14 15.55 -12.53
CA MET A 182 8.33 14.09 -12.68
C MET A 182 9.16 13.72 -13.92
N ASP A 183 9.40 14.67 -14.81
CA ASP A 183 10.26 14.58 -16.00
C ASP A 183 11.72 15.01 -15.74
N ASP A 184 12.00 15.56 -14.55
CA ASP A 184 13.36 15.94 -14.14
C ASP A 184 14.21 14.68 -13.88
N PRO A 185 15.46 14.61 -14.36
CA PRO A 185 16.35 13.48 -14.10
C PRO A 185 16.52 13.13 -12.61
N ARG A 186 16.53 14.12 -11.72
CA ARG A 186 16.64 13.91 -10.27
C ARG A 186 15.49 13.08 -9.70
N PHE A 187 14.30 13.19 -10.30
CA PHE A 187 13.16 12.35 -9.91
C PHE A 187 13.38 10.88 -10.27
N ALA A 188 13.89 10.59 -11.47
CA ALA A 188 14.22 9.24 -11.88
C ALA A 188 15.35 8.65 -11.02
N GLU A 189 16.41 9.43 -10.75
CA GLU A 189 17.52 9.05 -9.86
C GLU A 189 17.03 8.71 -8.44
N ALA A 190 16.03 9.45 -7.92
CA ALA A 190 15.44 9.16 -6.61
C ALA A 190 14.78 7.77 -6.58
N PHE A 191 14.01 7.42 -7.62
CA PHE A 191 13.39 6.09 -7.73
C PHE A 191 14.44 4.99 -7.87
N GLU A 192 15.43 5.16 -8.72
CA GLU A 192 16.55 4.22 -8.91
C GLU A 192 17.33 4.00 -7.60
N ARG A 193 17.53 5.07 -6.82
CA ARG A 193 18.16 4.97 -5.50
C ARG A 193 17.35 4.11 -4.53
N VAL A 194 16.03 4.29 -4.49
CA VAL A 194 15.15 3.45 -3.64
C VAL A 194 15.23 1.98 -4.07
N LEU A 195 15.15 1.69 -5.38
CA LEU A 195 15.32 0.34 -5.92
C LEU A 195 16.67 -0.28 -5.52
N ALA A 196 17.76 0.46 -5.69
CA ALA A 196 19.10 -0.01 -5.39
C ALA A 196 19.30 -0.33 -3.89
N VAL A 197 18.85 0.54 -2.98
CA VAL A 197 19.01 0.31 -1.53
C VAL A 197 18.10 -0.80 -1.02
N ALA A 198 16.87 -0.90 -1.55
CA ALA A 198 15.96 -1.98 -1.23
C ALA A 198 16.51 -3.34 -1.70
N GLY A 199 16.98 -3.42 -2.94
CA GLY A 199 17.60 -4.64 -3.48
C GLY A 199 18.83 -5.10 -2.69
N LYS A 200 19.72 -4.19 -2.28
CA LYS A 200 20.88 -4.49 -1.41
C LYS A 200 20.47 -5.03 -0.04
N ALA A 201 19.31 -4.60 0.46
CA ALA A 201 18.78 -5.04 1.76
C ALA A 201 17.83 -6.25 1.64
N GLY A 202 17.59 -6.80 0.44
CA GLY A 202 16.65 -7.89 0.20
C GLY A 202 15.18 -7.49 0.43
N LYS A 203 14.85 -6.20 0.28
CA LYS A 203 13.48 -5.69 0.45
C LYS A 203 12.79 -5.51 -0.88
N LEU A 204 11.45 -5.62 -0.85
CA LEU A 204 10.60 -5.34 -2.00
C LEU A 204 10.47 -3.83 -2.24
N VAL A 205 10.11 -3.45 -3.45
CA VAL A 205 9.76 -2.07 -3.79
C VAL A 205 8.34 -2.01 -4.33
N GLY A 206 7.60 -1.00 -3.90
CA GLY A 206 6.31 -0.62 -4.47
C GLY A 206 6.35 0.83 -4.96
N THR A 207 5.44 1.19 -5.85
CA THR A 207 5.25 2.57 -6.28
C THR A 207 3.86 2.79 -6.85
N PHE A 208 3.47 4.06 -6.93
CA PHE A 208 2.28 4.50 -7.63
C PHE A 208 2.60 4.78 -9.10
N ALA A 209 1.66 4.48 -9.99
CA ALA A 209 1.73 4.81 -11.40
C ALA A 209 0.39 5.40 -11.89
N MET A 210 0.46 6.42 -12.74
CA MET A 210 -0.73 7.07 -13.32
C MET A 210 -1.44 6.19 -14.36
N ASN A 211 -0.70 5.28 -15.00
CA ASN A 211 -1.19 4.44 -16.09
C ASN A 211 -0.42 3.12 -16.20
N ALA A 212 -0.89 2.22 -17.05
CA ALA A 212 -0.31 0.90 -17.26
C ALA A 212 1.13 0.96 -17.80
N GLU A 213 1.48 1.95 -18.62
CA GLU A 213 2.83 2.09 -19.17
C GLU A 213 3.84 2.45 -18.07
N GLY A 214 3.49 3.41 -17.18
CA GLY A 214 4.30 3.75 -16.01
C GLY A 214 4.48 2.56 -15.07
N ALA A 215 3.40 1.80 -14.82
CA ALA A 215 3.45 0.60 -14.01
C ALA A 215 4.35 -0.48 -14.65
N HIS A 216 4.27 -0.66 -15.97
CA HIS A 216 5.14 -1.59 -16.69
C HIS A 216 6.62 -1.22 -16.57
N ARG A 217 6.97 0.06 -16.76
CA ARG A 217 8.34 0.54 -16.56
C ARG A 217 8.83 0.30 -15.12
N ALA A 218 7.99 0.59 -14.13
CA ALA A 218 8.33 0.35 -12.73
C ALA A 218 8.56 -1.14 -12.43
N ALA A 219 7.71 -2.02 -12.98
CA ALA A 219 7.87 -3.47 -12.86
C ALA A 219 9.17 -3.97 -13.52
N ALA A 220 9.47 -3.47 -14.72
CA ALA A 220 10.72 -3.79 -15.44
C ALA A 220 11.97 -3.34 -14.65
N ALA A 221 11.87 -2.22 -13.91
CA ALA A 221 12.93 -1.74 -13.03
C ALA A 221 13.02 -2.53 -11.70
N GLY A 222 12.07 -3.41 -11.39
CA GLY A 222 12.09 -4.28 -10.21
C GLY A 222 11.03 -4.02 -9.13
N ALA A 223 10.13 -3.05 -9.34
CA ALA A 223 9.01 -2.86 -8.42
C ALA A 223 8.06 -4.07 -8.44
N ARG A 224 7.49 -4.40 -7.28
CA ARG A 224 6.60 -5.55 -7.09
C ARG A 224 5.18 -5.15 -6.72
N LEU A 225 4.97 -4.10 -5.95
CA LEU A 225 3.64 -3.55 -5.66
C LEU A 225 3.39 -2.35 -6.58
N LEU A 226 2.49 -2.51 -7.55
CA LEU A 226 2.20 -1.52 -8.56
C LEU A 226 0.82 -0.93 -8.31
N VAL A 227 0.76 0.25 -7.69
CA VAL A 227 -0.49 0.92 -7.39
C VAL A 227 -0.88 1.84 -8.56
N LEU A 228 -1.93 1.46 -9.29
CA LEU A 228 -2.41 2.19 -10.46
C LEU A 228 -3.57 3.09 -10.10
N GLY A 229 -3.36 4.39 -10.18
CA GLY A 229 -4.39 5.39 -9.96
C GLY A 229 -5.16 5.22 -8.64
N SER A 230 -6.43 5.57 -8.68
CA SER A 230 -7.40 5.32 -7.61
C SER A 230 -8.74 4.93 -8.21
N ASP A 231 -9.62 4.34 -7.40
CA ASP A 231 -11.00 4.03 -7.79
C ASP A 231 -11.75 5.24 -8.35
N LEU A 232 -11.55 6.43 -7.76
CA LEU A 232 -12.10 7.69 -8.26
C LEU A 232 -11.53 8.08 -9.63
N ALA A 233 -10.21 7.90 -9.84
CA ALA A 233 -9.57 8.22 -11.11
C ALA A 233 -10.05 7.27 -12.22
N LEU A 234 -10.15 5.98 -11.91
CA LEU A 234 -10.67 4.96 -12.83
C LEU A 234 -12.13 5.24 -13.22
N LEU A 235 -12.99 5.56 -12.25
CA LEU A 235 -14.39 5.91 -12.48
C LEU A 235 -14.51 7.18 -13.34
N LYS A 236 -13.74 8.23 -13.02
CA LYS A 236 -13.70 9.46 -13.79
C LYS A 236 -13.28 9.20 -15.24
N GLN A 237 -12.21 8.43 -15.44
CA GLN A 237 -11.70 8.11 -16.78
C GLN A 237 -12.75 7.37 -17.59
N ALA A 238 -13.32 6.28 -17.08
CA ALA A 238 -14.36 5.50 -17.79
C ALA A 238 -15.59 6.35 -18.10
N GLY A 239 -16.07 7.13 -17.14
CA GLY A 239 -17.21 8.03 -17.33
C GLY A 239 -16.94 9.11 -18.40
N THR A 240 -15.74 9.67 -18.42
CA THR A 240 -15.32 10.66 -19.42
C THR A 240 -15.31 10.03 -20.83
N GLU A 241 -14.69 8.85 -20.99
CA GLU A 241 -14.61 8.15 -22.27
C GLU A 241 -16.00 7.87 -22.86
N VAL A 242 -16.92 7.36 -22.05
CA VAL A 242 -18.31 7.07 -22.48
C VAL A 242 -19.04 8.36 -22.87
N SER A 243 -18.99 9.39 -22.02
CA SER A 243 -19.66 10.67 -22.24
C SER A 243 -19.16 11.37 -23.49
N GLU A 244 -17.85 11.44 -23.69
CA GLU A 244 -17.28 12.08 -24.89
C GLU A 244 -17.54 11.25 -26.17
N SER A 245 -17.51 9.92 -26.06
CA SER A 245 -17.88 9.06 -27.21
C SER A 245 -19.30 9.31 -27.67
N LEU A 246 -20.26 9.44 -26.73
CA LEU A 246 -21.65 9.75 -27.07
C LEU A 246 -21.77 11.16 -27.68
N LYS A 247 -21.15 12.20 -27.10
CA LYS A 247 -21.16 13.57 -27.64
C LYS A 247 -20.66 13.61 -29.08
N ARG A 248 -19.55 12.94 -29.39
CA ARG A 248 -19.02 12.85 -30.77
C ARG A 248 -19.99 12.18 -31.75
N ARG A 249 -20.76 11.17 -31.30
CA ARG A 249 -21.76 10.47 -32.14
C ARG A 249 -22.98 11.35 -32.44
N LEU A 250 -23.46 12.12 -31.44
CA LEU A 250 -24.62 13.00 -31.58
C LEU A 250 -24.31 14.27 -32.42
N GLN A 251 -23.04 14.63 -32.60
CA GLN A 251 -22.61 15.77 -33.43
C GLN A 251 -22.32 15.38 -34.89
N ARG A 252 -22.37 14.11 -35.25
CA ARG A 252 -22.26 13.63 -36.62
C ARG A 252 -23.63 13.75 -37.29
N PRO A 253 -23.79 14.52 -38.41
CA PRO A 253 -25.05 14.64 -39.14
C PRO A 253 -25.52 13.31 -39.72
#